data_4c0031d35538aeba04e2e6ae473d03b1
#
_entry.id   4c0031d35538aeba04e2e6ae473d03b1
#
_cell.length_a   1.000
_cell.length_b   1.000
_cell.length_c   1.000
_cell.angle_alpha   90.00
_cell.angle_beta   90.00
_cell.angle_gamma   90.00
#
_symmetry.space_group_name_H-M   'P 1'
#
loop_
_entity.id
_entity.type
_entity.pdbx_description
1 polymer ?
#
loop_
_entity_poly.entity_id
_entity_poly.type
_entity_poly.pdbx_seq_one_letter_code
_entity_poly.pdbx_strand_id
1 'polypeptide(L)'
;PARFLPIVLGFFIASYYMSFSEDTRNFVDNINRTLITILIFWIIHQIIEPISYILSGLGKILTRELIGWIIKSLKILIFILGTAAVLELWGIKIGPIIAGLGLFGVAVALGAQDLFKNLISGILVLVEKRFKIGDWILVEGIIEGIVEKIGFRSTVIRKFDKSIAIIPNFQFAENAVINISQTTNWIISWTINLQYDSTIDQLKTIRNEI
;
A
#
# COMPACT_ATOMS: atom_id res chain seq x y z
N PRO A 1 0.42 -10.06 -30.63
CA PRO A 1 0.16 -8.77 -31.30
C PRO A 1 1.01 -8.60 -32.57
N ALA A 2 2.28 -9.04 -32.58
CA ALA A 2 3.16 -8.82 -33.74
C ALA A 2 2.61 -9.35 -35.07
N ARG A 3 1.83 -10.44 -35.06
CA ARG A 3 1.20 -10.99 -36.28
C ARG A 3 -0.10 -10.27 -36.64
N PHE A 4 -0.75 -9.63 -35.69
CA PHE A 4 -2.02 -8.91 -35.91
C PHE A 4 -1.80 -7.48 -36.42
N LEU A 5 -0.68 -6.85 -36.03
CA LEU A 5 -0.31 -5.50 -36.42
C LEU A 5 -0.28 -5.30 -37.97
N PRO A 6 0.36 -6.17 -38.80
CA PRO A 6 0.34 -6.04 -40.24
C PRO A 6 -1.05 -6.11 -40.85
N ILE A 7 -1.94 -6.92 -40.26
CA ILE A 7 -3.33 -7.06 -40.73
C ILE A 7 -4.09 -5.75 -40.49
N VAL A 8 -3.97 -5.16 -39.29
CA VAL A 8 -4.62 -3.88 -38.95
C VAL A 8 -4.08 -2.76 -39.83
N LEU A 9 -2.75 -2.67 -40.02
CA LEU A 9 -2.12 -1.69 -40.90
C LEU A 9 -2.55 -1.87 -42.36
N GLY A 10 -2.58 -3.11 -42.86
CA GLY A 10 -3.01 -3.42 -44.21
C GLY A 10 -4.48 -3.01 -44.45
N PHE A 11 -5.35 -3.31 -43.49
CA PHE A 11 -6.79 -2.90 -43.60
C PHE A 11 -6.92 -1.38 -43.54
N PHE A 12 -6.15 -0.69 -42.68
CA PHE A 12 -6.15 0.76 -42.58
C PHE A 12 -5.69 1.41 -43.89
N ILE A 13 -4.58 0.93 -44.48
CA ILE A 13 -4.04 1.46 -45.75
C ILE A 13 -5.06 1.17 -46.87
N ALA A 14 -5.58 -0.04 -46.98
CA ALA A 14 -6.56 -0.39 -48.00
C ALA A 14 -7.81 0.50 -47.91
N SER A 15 -8.35 0.72 -46.71
CA SER A 15 -9.53 1.57 -46.50
C SER A 15 -9.27 3.05 -46.85
N TYR A 16 -8.02 3.52 -46.76
CA TYR A 16 -7.66 4.89 -47.13
C TYR A 16 -7.65 5.10 -48.65
N TYR A 17 -7.23 4.09 -49.43
CA TYR A 17 -7.15 4.19 -50.90
C TYR A 17 -8.47 3.87 -51.62
N MET A 18 -9.43 3.25 -50.92
CA MET A 18 -10.73 2.91 -51.53
C MET A 18 -11.70 4.09 -51.41
N SER A 19 -12.38 4.41 -52.51
CA SER A 19 -13.43 5.41 -52.53
C SER A 19 -14.78 4.75 -52.13
N PHE A 20 -15.22 5.02 -50.89
CA PHE A 20 -16.47 4.54 -50.36
C PHE A 20 -17.58 5.63 -50.47
N SER A 21 -18.84 5.21 -50.49
CA SER A 21 -19.96 6.11 -50.21
C SER A 21 -19.93 6.59 -48.75
N GLU A 22 -20.56 7.72 -48.46
CA GLU A 22 -20.47 8.37 -47.13
C GLU A 22 -20.87 7.46 -45.97
N ASP A 23 -21.97 6.70 -46.14
CA ASP A 23 -22.44 5.74 -45.13
C ASP A 23 -21.46 4.57 -44.94
N THR A 24 -20.91 4.04 -46.05
CA THR A 24 -19.92 2.94 -45.97
C THR A 24 -18.61 3.40 -45.35
N ARG A 25 -18.22 4.64 -45.59
CA ARG A 25 -17.00 5.23 -45.00
C ARG A 25 -17.10 5.29 -43.49
N ASN A 26 -18.21 5.77 -42.94
CA ASN A 26 -18.42 5.81 -41.47
C ASN A 26 -18.33 4.41 -40.84
N PHE A 27 -18.90 3.40 -41.50
CA PHE A 27 -18.84 2.02 -41.03
C PHE A 27 -17.38 1.48 -41.06
N VAL A 28 -16.64 1.70 -42.14
CA VAL A 28 -15.26 1.29 -42.32
C VAL A 28 -14.36 1.99 -41.29
N ASP A 29 -14.58 3.29 -41.04
CA ASP A 29 -13.85 4.05 -40.05
C ASP A 29 -14.07 3.52 -38.62
N ASN A 30 -15.32 3.11 -38.29
CA ASN A 30 -15.61 2.47 -37.00
C ASN A 30 -14.92 1.12 -36.88
N ILE A 31 -14.81 0.32 -37.94
CA ILE A 31 -14.06 -0.93 -37.96
C ILE A 31 -12.56 -0.64 -37.74
N ASN A 32 -11.99 0.34 -38.46
CA ASN A 32 -10.60 0.72 -38.29
C ASN A 32 -10.28 1.12 -36.83
N ARG A 33 -11.12 1.99 -36.25
CA ARG A 33 -10.99 2.40 -34.85
C ARG A 33 -11.08 1.21 -33.89
N THR A 34 -12.00 0.29 -34.15
CA THR A 34 -12.18 -0.93 -33.37
C THR A 34 -10.93 -1.81 -33.42
N LEU A 35 -10.39 -2.06 -34.61
CA LEU A 35 -9.17 -2.87 -34.78
C LEU A 35 -7.96 -2.25 -34.08
N ILE A 36 -7.80 -0.93 -34.20
CA ILE A 36 -6.72 -0.19 -33.51
C ILE A 36 -6.91 -0.29 -31.99
N THR A 37 -8.12 -0.09 -31.50
CA THR A 37 -8.43 -0.21 -30.05
C THR A 37 -8.13 -1.60 -29.52
N ILE A 38 -8.57 -2.66 -30.22
CA ILE A 38 -8.27 -4.04 -29.84
C ILE A 38 -6.75 -4.28 -29.86
N LEU A 39 -6.01 -3.78 -30.85
CA LEU A 39 -4.57 -3.91 -30.95
C LEU A 39 -3.87 -3.25 -29.75
N ILE A 40 -4.26 -2.03 -29.38
CA ILE A 40 -3.72 -1.29 -28.25
C ILE A 40 -3.91 -2.06 -26.95
N PHE A 41 -5.18 -2.47 -26.66
CA PHE A 41 -5.48 -3.21 -25.44
C PHE A 41 -4.83 -4.59 -25.42
N TRP A 42 -4.66 -5.24 -26.57
CA TRP A 42 -3.92 -6.50 -26.66
C TRP A 42 -2.43 -6.31 -26.34
N ILE A 43 -1.81 -5.25 -26.86
CA ILE A 43 -0.41 -4.92 -26.52
C ILE A 43 -0.28 -4.68 -25.01
N ILE A 44 -1.16 -3.86 -24.42
CA ILE A 44 -1.17 -3.59 -22.98
C ILE A 44 -1.32 -4.88 -22.18
N HIS A 45 -2.28 -5.76 -22.57
CA HIS A 45 -2.48 -7.06 -21.92
C HIS A 45 -1.23 -7.93 -21.96
N GLN A 46 -0.45 -7.88 -23.03
CA GLN A 46 0.75 -8.69 -23.19
C GLN A 46 1.97 -8.15 -22.45
N ILE A 47 2.02 -6.82 -22.21
CA ILE A 47 3.08 -6.20 -21.40
C ILE A 47 2.97 -6.61 -19.92
N ILE A 48 1.80 -7.07 -19.47
CA ILE A 48 1.62 -7.52 -18.07
C ILE A 48 2.44 -8.77 -17.76
N GLU A 49 2.64 -9.69 -18.71
CA GLU A 49 3.40 -10.93 -18.46
C GLU A 49 4.88 -10.68 -18.08
N PRO A 50 5.64 -9.85 -18.79
CA PRO A 50 6.99 -9.47 -18.38
C PRO A 50 7.07 -8.85 -16.98
N ILE A 51 6.04 -8.12 -16.56
CA ILE A 51 5.98 -7.53 -15.19
C ILE A 51 6.01 -8.64 -14.14
N SER A 52 5.42 -9.81 -14.41
CA SER A 52 5.46 -10.95 -13.49
C SER A 52 6.88 -11.43 -13.20
N TYR A 53 7.77 -11.39 -14.19
CA TYR A 53 9.19 -11.78 -14.01
C TYR A 53 9.92 -10.76 -13.12
N ILE A 54 9.64 -9.47 -13.28
CA ILE A 54 10.23 -8.42 -12.42
C ILE A 54 9.73 -8.59 -10.98
N LEU A 55 8.43 -8.81 -10.80
CA LEU A 55 7.83 -9.05 -9.48
C LEU A 55 8.30 -10.36 -8.84
N SER A 56 8.59 -11.38 -9.61
CA SER A 56 9.14 -12.65 -9.10
C SER A 56 10.54 -12.49 -8.51
N GLY A 57 11.31 -11.50 -8.94
CA GLY A 57 12.56 -11.10 -8.30
C GLY A 57 12.40 -10.58 -6.87
N LEU A 58 11.20 -10.13 -6.49
CA LEU A 58 10.81 -9.74 -5.13
C LEU A 58 10.31 -10.94 -4.28
N GLY A 59 10.59 -12.16 -4.69
CA GLY A 59 10.07 -13.40 -4.10
C GLY A 59 10.37 -13.64 -2.61
N LYS A 60 11.18 -12.79 -1.97
CA LYS A 60 11.33 -12.74 -0.51
C LYS A 60 10.14 -12.06 0.21
N ILE A 61 9.33 -11.29 -0.51
CA ILE A 61 8.24 -10.47 0.05
C ILE A 61 6.88 -10.97 -0.46
N LEU A 62 6.80 -11.38 -1.73
CA LEU A 62 5.56 -11.80 -2.39
C LEU A 62 5.62 -13.28 -2.76
N THR A 63 4.59 -14.05 -2.39
CA THR A 63 4.45 -15.43 -2.83
C THR A 63 4.08 -15.50 -4.32
N ARG A 64 4.44 -16.59 -4.99
CA ARG A 64 4.12 -16.79 -6.42
C ARG A 64 2.61 -16.73 -6.67
N GLU A 65 1.82 -17.24 -5.74
CA GLU A 65 0.36 -17.22 -5.78
C GLU A 65 -0.19 -15.80 -5.78
N LEU A 66 0.31 -14.93 -4.89
CA LEU A 66 -0.10 -13.52 -4.82
C LEU A 66 0.22 -12.77 -6.12
N ILE A 67 1.41 -13.00 -6.67
CA ILE A 67 1.79 -12.42 -7.97
C ILE A 67 0.82 -12.89 -9.06
N GLY A 68 0.51 -14.18 -9.08
CA GLY A 68 -0.45 -14.75 -10.03
C GLY A 68 -1.84 -14.11 -9.94
N TRP A 69 -2.33 -13.88 -8.73
CA TRP A 69 -3.63 -13.21 -8.50
C TRP A 69 -3.63 -11.76 -8.96
N ILE A 70 -2.57 -11.00 -8.66
CA ILE A 70 -2.42 -9.60 -9.09
C ILE A 70 -2.43 -9.52 -10.63
N ILE A 71 -1.62 -10.35 -11.30
CA ILE A 71 -1.53 -10.41 -12.76
C ILE A 71 -2.88 -10.76 -13.39
N LYS A 72 -3.58 -11.76 -12.84
CA LYS A 72 -4.89 -12.18 -13.33
C LYS A 72 -5.94 -11.05 -13.16
N SER A 73 -5.96 -10.39 -12.02
CA SER A 73 -6.86 -9.26 -11.77
C SER A 73 -6.60 -8.10 -12.73
N LEU A 74 -5.33 -7.77 -12.97
CA LEU A 74 -4.94 -6.72 -13.90
C LEU A 74 -5.34 -7.06 -15.35
N LYS A 75 -5.15 -8.31 -15.79
CA LYS A 75 -5.57 -8.80 -17.10
C LYS A 75 -7.10 -8.69 -17.28
N ILE A 76 -7.86 -9.06 -16.26
CA ILE A 76 -9.34 -8.93 -16.26
C ILE A 76 -9.74 -7.46 -16.38
N LEU A 77 -9.12 -6.57 -15.61
CA LEU A 77 -9.40 -5.13 -15.64
C LEU A 77 -9.17 -4.56 -17.05
N ILE A 78 -8.01 -4.87 -17.66
CA ILE A 78 -7.68 -4.41 -19.02
C ILE A 78 -8.67 -4.96 -20.05
N PHE A 79 -9.08 -6.22 -19.91
CA PHE A 79 -10.10 -6.81 -20.78
C PHE A 79 -11.44 -6.07 -20.69
N ILE A 80 -11.89 -5.76 -19.47
CA ILE A 80 -13.14 -5.01 -19.25
C ILE A 80 -13.04 -3.60 -19.86
N LEU A 81 -11.95 -2.89 -19.64
CA LEU A 81 -11.72 -1.55 -20.17
C LEU A 81 -11.63 -1.56 -21.71
N GLY A 82 -10.93 -2.54 -22.28
CA GLY A 82 -10.84 -2.70 -23.72
C GLY A 82 -12.19 -2.99 -24.36
N THR A 83 -12.99 -3.87 -23.74
CA THR A 83 -14.35 -4.15 -24.20
C THR A 83 -15.24 -2.91 -24.11
N ALA A 84 -15.18 -2.17 -23.01
CA ALA A 84 -15.91 -0.92 -22.84
C ALA A 84 -15.54 0.10 -23.93
N ALA A 85 -14.24 0.28 -24.20
CA ALA A 85 -13.75 1.21 -25.23
C ALA A 85 -14.28 0.83 -26.64
N VAL A 86 -14.33 -0.47 -26.96
CA VAL A 86 -14.91 -0.93 -28.23
C VAL A 86 -16.42 -0.65 -28.28
N LEU A 87 -17.18 -0.92 -27.22
CA LEU A 87 -18.60 -0.66 -27.13
C LEU A 87 -18.95 0.83 -27.35
N GLU A 88 -18.10 1.73 -26.80
CA GLU A 88 -18.25 3.18 -26.98
C GLU A 88 -18.14 3.61 -28.44
N LEU A 89 -17.22 3.01 -29.20
CA LEU A 89 -17.07 3.28 -30.64
C LEU A 89 -18.34 2.92 -31.43
N TRP A 90 -19.13 1.97 -30.96
CA TRP A 90 -20.39 1.53 -31.54
C TRP A 90 -21.61 2.26 -30.97
N GLY A 91 -21.38 3.36 -30.22
CA GLY A 91 -22.45 4.23 -29.70
C GLY A 91 -23.12 3.70 -28.42
N ILE A 92 -22.59 2.65 -27.81
CA ILE A 92 -23.11 2.15 -26.53
C ILE A 92 -22.53 3.05 -25.43
N LYS A 93 -23.41 3.67 -24.64
CA LYS A 93 -23.00 4.54 -23.54
C LYS A 93 -22.34 3.74 -22.43
N ILE A 94 -21.01 3.86 -22.27
CA ILE A 94 -20.26 3.16 -21.25
C ILE A 94 -20.23 3.90 -19.89
N GLY A 95 -20.73 5.13 -19.83
CA GLY A 95 -20.77 5.93 -18.60
C GLY A 95 -21.27 5.16 -17.38
N PRO A 96 -22.40 4.45 -17.44
CA PRO A 96 -22.89 3.63 -16.33
C PRO A 96 -21.92 2.50 -15.93
N ILE A 97 -21.22 1.89 -16.90
CA ILE A 97 -20.23 0.82 -16.64
C ILE A 97 -19.04 1.40 -15.90
N ILE A 98 -18.51 2.54 -16.36
CA ILE A 98 -17.39 3.24 -15.71
C ILE A 98 -17.79 3.71 -14.31
N ALA A 99 -19.00 4.25 -14.14
CA ALA A 99 -19.52 4.63 -12.83
C ALA A 99 -19.62 3.43 -11.87
N GLY A 100 -20.12 2.29 -12.35
CA GLY A 100 -20.17 1.04 -11.56
C GLY A 100 -18.78 0.54 -11.16
N LEU A 101 -17.82 0.54 -12.09
CA LEU A 101 -16.41 0.21 -11.78
C LEU A 101 -15.80 1.19 -10.79
N GLY A 102 -16.11 2.48 -10.88
CA GLY A 102 -15.68 3.50 -9.92
C GLY A 102 -16.22 3.22 -8.52
N LEU A 103 -17.52 2.92 -8.40
CA LEU A 103 -18.14 2.56 -7.13
C LEU A 103 -17.54 1.27 -6.54
N PHE A 104 -17.30 0.25 -7.37
CA PHE A 104 -16.60 -0.97 -6.97
C PHE A 104 -15.17 -0.65 -6.49
N GLY A 105 -14.44 0.25 -7.19
CA GLY A 105 -13.13 0.72 -6.78
C GLY A 105 -13.13 1.38 -5.40
N VAL A 106 -14.15 2.19 -5.11
CA VAL A 106 -14.32 2.79 -3.76
C VAL A 106 -14.54 1.71 -2.71
N ALA A 107 -15.37 0.71 -2.96
CA ALA A 107 -15.60 -0.40 -2.04
C ALA A 107 -14.30 -1.18 -1.73
N VAL A 108 -13.50 -1.45 -2.78
CA VAL A 108 -12.19 -2.11 -2.63
C VAL A 108 -11.22 -1.22 -1.85
N ALA A 109 -11.19 0.09 -2.11
CA ALA A 109 -10.33 1.05 -1.41
C ALA A 109 -10.67 1.12 0.09
N LEU A 110 -11.96 1.16 0.43
CA LEU A 110 -12.41 1.12 1.84
C LEU A 110 -12.02 -0.20 2.51
N GLY A 111 -12.17 -1.34 1.82
CA GLY A 111 -11.73 -2.63 2.33
C GLY A 111 -10.21 -2.75 2.52
N ALA A 112 -9.41 -2.00 1.77
CA ALA A 112 -7.95 -1.97 1.85
C ALA A 112 -7.40 -0.82 2.72
N GLN A 113 -8.25 0.02 3.30
CA GLN A 113 -7.88 1.23 4.03
C GLN A 113 -6.86 0.95 5.14
N ASP A 114 -7.11 -0.06 5.96
CA ASP A 114 -6.22 -0.41 7.08
C ASP A 114 -4.83 -0.87 6.61
N LEU A 115 -4.76 -1.55 5.46
CA LEU A 115 -3.49 -1.94 4.88
C LEU A 115 -2.66 -0.71 4.49
N PHE A 116 -3.27 0.26 3.81
CA PHE A 116 -2.60 1.51 3.42
C PHE A 116 -2.22 2.35 4.64
N LYS A 117 -3.10 2.46 5.65
CA LYS A 117 -2.83 3.17 6.89
C LYS A 117 -1.58 2.60 7.58
N ASN A 118 -1.48 1.29 7.71
CA ASN A 118 -0.32 0.63 8.30
C ASN A 118 0.97 0.78 7.48
N LEU A 119 0.86 0.73 6.15
CA LEU A 119 1.99 0.91 5.25
C LEU A 119 2.58 2.33 5.37
N ILE A 120 1.72 3.34 5.29
CA ILE A 120 2.11 4.75 5.41
C ILE A 120 2.72 5.00 6.80
N SER A 121 2.10 4.49 7.87
CA SER A 121 2.61 4.60 9.23
C SER A 121 3.99 3.96 9.38
N GLY A 122 4.22 2.79 8.76
CA GLY A 122 5.54 2.15 8.76
C GLY A 122 6.62 3.01 8.08
N ILE A 123 6.28 3.64 6.96
CA ILE A 123 7.18 4.57 6.26
C ILE A 123 7.48 5.78 7.16
N LEU A 124 6.45 6.38 7.80
CA LEU A 124 6.63 7.54 8.68
C LEU A 124 7.53 7.21 9.88
N VAL A 125 7.35 6.06 10.52
CA VAL A 125 8.22 5.60 11.61
C VAL A 125 9.68 5.59 11.19
N LEU A 126 9.98 5.10 9.97
CA LEU A 126 11.34 5.04 9.44
C LEU A 126 11.89 6.42 9.04
N VAL A 127 11.07 7.26 8.40
CA VAL A 127 11.46 8.60 7.92
C VAL A 127 11.68 9.56 9.09
N GLU A 128 10.77 9.58 10.06
CA GLU A 128 10.84 10.46 11.24
C GLU A 128 11.83 9.93 12.29
N LYS A 129 12.28 8.68 12.15
CA LYS A 129 13.19 8.01 13.08
C LYS A 129 12.71 8.07 14.53
N ARG A 130 11.40 7.91 14.75
CA ARG A 130 10.79 7.94 16.09
C ARG A 130 11.46 6.94 17.03
N PHE A 131 11.81 5.77 16.50
CA PHE A 131 12.62 4.76 17.16
C PHE A 131 13.36 3.91 16.12
N LYS A 132 14.34 3.15 16.55
CA LYS A 132 15.18 2.28 15.74
C LYS A 132 15.10 0.84 16.25
N ILE A 133 15.59 -0.10 15.43
CA ILE A 133 15.80 -1.48 15.87
C ILE A 133 16.84 -1.46 17.01
N GLY A 134 16.49 -2.13 18.10
CA GLY A 134 17.26 -2.17 19.34
C GLY A 134 16.82 -1.18 20.42
N ASP A 135 15.98 -0.18 20.08
CA ASP A 135 15.48 0.78 21.06
C ASP A 135 14.47 0.13 22.02
N TRP A 136 14.53 0.50 23.26
CA TRP A 136 13.50 0.24 24.26
C TRP A 136 12.44 1.33 24.15
N ILE A 137 11.23 0.94 23.80
CA ILE A 137 10.08 1.84 23.65
C ILE A 137 8.93 1.44 24.57
N LEU A 138 8.17 2.45 24.95
CA LEU A 138 6.90 2.32 25.67
C LEU A 138 5.82 3.07 24.91
N VAL A 139 4.72 2.36 24.63
CA VAL A 139 3.46 2.94 24.16
C VAL A 139 2.41 2.61 25.21
N GLU A 140 1.96 3.64 25.92
CA GLU A 140 1.12 3.48 27.09
C GLU A 140 -0.18 2.72 26.77
N GLY A 141 -0.48 1.70 27.57
CA GLY A 141 -1.65 0.84 27.38
C GLY A 141 -1.57 -0.16 26.22
N ILE A 142 -0.47 -0.14 25.42
CA ILE A 142 -0.32 -1.00 24.24
C ILE A 142 0.85 -1.96 24.40
N ILE A 143 2.08 -1.44 24.55
CA ILE A 143 3.27 -2.27 24.54
C ILE A 143 4.46 -1.57 25.20
N GLU A 144 5.27 -2.37 25.89
CA GLU A 144 6.62 -2.01 26.34
C GLU A 144 7.60 -3.12 25.96
N GLY A 145 8.76 -2.76 25.41
CA GLY A 145 9.79 -3.71 25.04
C GLY A 145 10.83 -3.17 24.07
N ILE A 146 11.65 -4.07 23.55
CA ILE A 146 12.76 -3.75 22.62
C ILE A 146 12.32 -4.02 21.19
N VAL A 147 12.53 -3.06 20.31
CA VAL A 147 12.22 -3.16 18.88
C VAL A 147 13.18 -4.15 18.20
N GLU A 148 12.66 -5.26 17.68
CA GLU A 148 13.48 -6.24 16.95
C GLU A 148 13.47 -6.03 15.45
N LYS A 149 12.30 -5.68 14.89
CA LYS A 149 12.13 -5.52 13.45
C LYS A 149 11.01 -4.53 13.15
N ILE A 150 11.26 -3.62 12.23
CA ILE A 150 10.25 -2.74 11.66
C ILE A 150 9.90 -3.31 10.28
N GLY A 151 8.65 -3.77 10.13
CA GLY A 151 8.14 -4.34 8.89
C GLY A 151 7.21 -3.38 8.16
N PHE A 152 6.71 -3.81 7.01
CA PHE A 152 5.83 -3.04 6.14
C PHE A 152 4.52 -2.63 6.82
N ARG A 153 3.88 -3.58 7.51
CA ARG A 153 2.58 -3.40 8.15
C ARG A 153 2.66 -3.39 9.68
N SER A 154 3.66 -4.03 10.24
CA SER A 154 3.78 -4.25 11.67
C SER A 154 5.22 -4.22 12.12
N THR A 155 5.42 -3.80 13.35
CA THR A 155 6.70 -3.82 14.06
C THR A 155 6.70 -4.98 15.06
N VAL A 156 7.81 -5.69 15.13
CA VAL A 156 8.05 -6.79 16.06
C VAL A 156 8.78 -6.24 17.26
N ILE A 157 8.21 -6.46 18.44
CA ILE A 157 8.77 -6.02 19.72
C ILE A 157 8.95 -7.23 20.62
N ARG A 158 10.12 -7.32 21.24
CA ARG A 158 10.40 -8.31 22.29
C ARG A 158 10.12 -7.71 23.65
N LYS A 159 9.16 -8.29 24.35
CA LYS A 159 8.85 -7.92 25.72
C LYS A 159 9.91 -8.42 26.69
N PHE A 160 9.93 -7.92 27.91
CA PHE A 160 10.90 -8.33 28.94
C PHE A 160 10.73 -9.77 29.42
N ASP A 161 9.51 -10.32 29.30
CA ASP A 161 9.24 -11.74 29.53
C ASP A 161 9.71 -12.65 28.38
N LYS A 162 10.42 -12.07 27.37
CA LYS A 162 10.93 -12.72 26.15
C LYS A 162 9.86 -13.10 25.14
N SER A 163 8.58 -12.83 25.39
CA SER A 163 7.53 -13.00 24.39
C SER A 163 7.69 -12.01 23.24
N ILE A 164 7.18 -12.39 22.07
CA ILE A 164 7.19 -11.55 20.87
C ILE A 164 5.80 -10.94 20.71
N ALA A 165 5.74 -9.63 20.60
CA ALA A 165 4.55 -8.89 20.25
C ALA A 165 4.67 -8.34 18.83
N ILE A 166 3.63 -8.52 18.02
CA ILE A 166 3.54 -7.99 16.65
C ILE A 166 2.51 -6.88 16.66
N ILE A 167 2.97 -5.63 16.58
CA ILE A 167 2.12 -4.45 16.72
C ILE A 167 1.93 -3.81 15.34
N PRO A 168 0.68 -3.54 14.90
CA PRO A 168 0.41 -2.79 13.68
C PRO A 168 1.06 -1.41 13.70
N ASN A 169 1.69 -0.99 12.58
CA ASN A 169 2.47 0.25 12.55
C ASN A 169 1.62 1.50 12.83
N PHE A 170 0.33 1.48 12.51
CA PHE A 170 -0.54 2.64 12.77
C PHE A 170 -0.64 2.97 14.26
N GLN A 171 -0.47 1.99 15.15
CA GLN A 171 -0.48 2.23 16.60
C GLN A 171 0.65 3.19 17.02
N PHE A 172 1.81 3.10 16.38
CA PHE A 172 2.93 4.01 16.64
C PHE A 172 2.77 5.39 15.98
N ALA A 173 1.89 5.49 14.98
CA ALA A 173 1.58 6.76 14.34
C ALA A 173 0.51 7.57 15.11
N GLU A 174 -0.44 6.88 15.73
CA GLU A 174 -1.57 7.50 16.42
C GLU A 174 -1.35 7.73 17.92
N ASN A 175 -0.43 6.98 18.53
CA ASN A 175 -0.17 7.08 19.96
C ASN A 175 1.18 7.72 20.25
N ALA A 176 1.33 8.27 21.45
CA ALA A 176 2.61 8.76 21.94
C ALA A 176 3.57 7.57 22.11
N VAL A 177 4.75 7.68 21.53
CA VAL A 177 5.82 6.70 21.67
C VAL A 177 6.91 7.31 22.56
N ILE A 178 7.14 6.71 23.71
CA ILE A 178 8.21 7.09 24.62
C ILE A 178 9.43 6.22 24.28
N ASN A 179 10.51 6.83 23.80
CA ASN A 179 11.75 6.15 23.52
C ASN A 179 12.67 6.21 24.75
N ILE A 180 12.65 5.15 25.55
CA ILE A 180 13.40 5.08 26.80
C ILE A 180 14.90 5.00 26.53
N SER A 181 15.33 4.41 25.41
CA SER A 181 16.74 4.36 25.01
C SER A 181 17.34 5.74 24.72
N GLN A 182 16.52 6.76 24.47
CA GLN A 182 16.95 8.14 24.23
C GLN A 182 16.86 9.03 25.48
N THR A 183 16.55 8.45 26.65
CA THR A 183 16.50 9.18 27.92
C THR A 183 17.91 9.66 28.28
N THR A 184 18.06 10.96 28.49
CA THR A 184 19.35 11.60 28.85
C THR A 184 19.61 11.58 30.34
N ASN A 185 18.56 11.73 31.16
CA ASN A 185 18.65 11.80 32.60
C ASN A 185 17.52 11.02 33.27
N TRP A 186 17.81 10.31 34.33
CA TRP A 186 16.82 9.65 35.16
C TRP A 186 16.49 10.50 36.36
N ILE A 187 15.19 10.64 36.66
CA ILE A 187 14.72 11.26 37.89
C ILE A 187 14.61 10.17 38.94
N ILE A 188 15.34 10.32 40.05
CA ILE A 188 15.20 9.48 41.23
C ILE A 188 14.26 10.25 42.18
N SER A 189 13.10 9.66 42.47
CA SER A 189 12.12 10.24 43.40
C SER A 189 11.82 9.19 44.48
N TRP A 190 12.21 9.52 45.70
CA TRP A 190 11.95 8.65 46.83
C TRP A 190 11.00 9.34 47.82
N THR A 191 10.03 8.62 48.32
CA THR A 191 9.21 9.04 49.45
C THR A 191 9.77 8.36 50.69
N ILE A 192 10.38 9.13 51.59
CA ILE A 192 10.90 8.65 52.85
C ILE A 192 9.83 8.86 53.92
N ASN A 193 9.29 7.76 54.45
CA ASN A 193 8.33 7.81 55.54
C ASN A 193 9.10 7.91 56.86
N LEU A 194 8.75 8.91 57.66
CA LEU A 194 9.34 9.12 58.98
C LEU A 194 8.30 8.82 60.06
N GLN A 195 8.77 8.55 61.27
CA GLN A 195 7.89 8.35 62.44
C GLN A 195 7.24 9.68 62.84
N TYR A 196 6.04 9.64 63.33
CA TYR A 196 5.29 10.84 63.71
C TYR A 196 5.90 11.63 64.87
N ASP A 197 6.75 11.00 65.70
CA ASP A 197 7.49 11.57 66.81
C ASP A 197 8.85 12.15 66.43
N SER A 198 9.20 12.14 65.14
CA SER A 198 10.44 12.73 64.62
C SER A 198 10.48 14.24 64.87
N THR A 199 11.55 14.72 65.50
CA THR A 199 11.74 16.13 65.81
C THR A 199 12.21 16.93 64.58
N ILE A 200 11.97 18.23 64.59
CA ILE A 200 12.37 19.14 63.49
C ILE A 200 13.89 19.10 63.25
N ASP A 201 14.70 18.91 64.27
CA ASP A 201 16.16 18.88 64.17
C ASP A 201 16.61 17.56 63.51
N GLN A 202 15.96 16.42 63.83
CA GLN A 202 16.18 15.16 63.11
C GLN A 202 15.85 15.28 61.63
N LEU A 203 14.74 15.93 61.29
CA LEU A 203 14.32 16.19 59.90
C LEU A 203 15.37 17.04 59.14
N LYS A 204 15.94 18.07 59.81
CA LYS A 204 17.01 18.88 59.22
C LYS A 204 18.28 18.08 58.97
N THR A 205 18.62 17.20 59.91
CA THR A 205 19.80 16.34 59.77
C THR A 205 19.65 15.39 58.60
N ILE A 206 18.54 14.67 58.50
CA ILE A 206 18.21 13.77 57.39
C ILE A 206 18.26 14.52 56.03
N ARG A 207 17.66 15.72 55.96
CA ARG A 207 17.69 16.51 54.74
C ARG A 207 19.12 16.91 54.29
N ASN A 208 20.03 17.13 55.24
CA ASN A 208 21.37 17.56 54.95
C ASN A 208 22.33 16.38 54.65
N GLU A 209 21.94 15.14 55.03
CA GLU A 209 22.71 13.92 54.78
C GLU A 209 22.28 13.20 53.48
N ILE A 210 21.12 13.51 52.92
CA ILE A 210 20.65 13.03 51.62
C ILE A 210 21.03 13.99 50.49
#